data_1a66af321e0024588284846a1c1d87b2
#
_entry.id   1a66af321e0024588284846a1c1d87b2
#
_cell.length_a   1.000
_cell.length_b   1.000
_cell.length_c   1.000
_cell.angle_alpha   90.00
_cell.angle_beta   90.00
_cell.angle_gamma   90.00
#
_symmetry.space_group_name_H-M   'P 1'
#
loop_
_entity.id
_entity.type
_entity.pdbx_description
1 polymer ?
#
loop_
_entity_poly.entity_id
_entity_poly.type
_entity_poly.pdbx_seq_one_letter_code
_entity_poly.pdbx_strand_id
1 'polypeptide(L)'
;MKFMEALMSDLDSSSSNAGQLKTAERHAEKMAKKKAARNKIMATKTKTGGLLIVNTGKGKGKSTAAFGMICRGIGHGMRVGVVQFVKGKWETGEKKVLEAFPDQVTIHTMGEGFTWDTQDLSRDVAAAEAAWTQAKSMMNDPRYSMVLMDELNIVLRYDYLQIDEVIKTLKNKRHELHVIVTGRNAKEELIEAADLVTEMTMIKHPFRSGFKAQAGIEF
;
A
#
# COMPACT_ATOMS: atom_id res chain seq x y z
N MET A 1 10.35 68.23 9.20
CA MET A 1 10.38 67.11 8.24
C MET A 1 10.46 65.75 8.92
N LYS A 2 11.39 65.45 9.81
CA LYS A 2 11.54 64.16 10.51
C LYS A 2 10.33 63.67 11.33
N PHE A 3 9.47 64.57 11.86
CA PHE A 3 8.30 64.23 12.66
C PHE A 3 7.12 63.69 11.83
N MET A 4 7.00 64.13 10.58
CA MET A 4 5.96 63.69 9.65
C MET A 4 6.31 62.33 9.01
N GLU A 5 7.59 62.03 8.79
CA GLU A 5 8.02 60.72 8.30
C GLU A 5 7.81 59.60 9.35
N ALA A 6 8.02 59.87 10.63
CA ALA A 6 7.76 58.93 11.72
C ALA A 6 6.26 58.60 11.86
N LEU A 7 5.35 59.64 11.73
CA LEU A 7 3.89 59.43 11.78
C LEU A 7 3.36 58.63 10.58
N MET A 8 3.99 58.79 9.40
CA MET A 8 3.59 58.03 8.20
C MET A 8 4.07 56.55 8.27
N SER A 9 5.25 56.29 8.87
CA SER A 9 5.75 54.92 9.07
C SER A 9 4.88 54.14 10.06
N ASP A 10 4.37 54.78 11.11
CA ASP A 10 3.49 54.13 12.11
C ASP A 10 2.07 53.86 11.56
N LEU A 11 1.56 54.68 10.65
CA LEU A 11 0.28 54.48 9.96
C LEU A 11 0.36 53.33 8.93
N ASP A 12 1.49 53.18 8.23
CA ASP A 12 1.70 52.09 7.25
C ASP A 12 1.86 50.76 7.96
N SER A 13 2.57 50.70 9.10
CA SER A 13 2.73 49.48 9.89
C SER A 13 1.43 49.02 10.55
N SER A 14 0.55 49.96 10.98
CA SER A 14 -0.74 49.63 11.58
C SER A 14 -1.74 49.13 10.55
N SER A 15 -1.73 49.65 9.33
CA SER A 15 -2.61 49.19 8.23
C SER A 15 -2.22 47.83 7.70
N SER A 16 -0.92 47.53 7.63
CA SER A 16 -0.40 46.22 7.24
C SER A 16 -0.73 45.15 8.31
N ASN A 17 -0.63 45.48 9.57
CA ASN A 17 -0.93 44.59 10.69
C ASN A 17 -2.45 44.26 10.78
N ALA A 18 -3.32 45.26 10.53
CA ALA A 18 -4.76 45.06 10.44
C ALA A 18 -5.19 44.19 9.25
N GLY A 19 -4.49 44.30 8.13
CA GLY A 19 -4.68 43.44 6.94
C GLY A 19 -4.28 41.98 7.20
N GLN A 20 -3.18 41.77 7.88
CA GLN A 20 -2.70 40.44 8.28
C GLN A 20 -3.62 39.77 9.31
N LEU A 21 -4.11 40.51 10.31
CA LEU A 21 -5.08 40.02 11.29
C LEU A 21 -6.39 39.58 10.64
N LYS A 22 -6.97 40.37 9.74
CA LYS A 22 -8.18 40.00 8.97
C LYS A 22 -7.97 38.77 8.09
N THR A 23 -6.77 38.59 7.55
CA THR A 23 -6.40 37.41 6.76
C THR A 23 -6.29 36.18 7.64
N ALA A 24 -5.68 36.29 8.82
CA ALA A 24 -5.58 35.22 9.81
C ALA A 24 -6.96 34.79 10.35
N GLU A 25 -7.85 35.75 10.66
CA GLU A 25 -9.22 35.47 11.09
C GLU A 25 -10.03 34.73 10.01
N ARG A 26 -10.00 35.20 8.76
CA ARG A 26 -10.64 34.51 7.62
C ARG A 26 -10.10 33.10 7.42
N HIS A 27 -8.79 32.91 7.58
CA HIS A 27 -8.17 31.59 7.50
C HIS A 27 -8.65 30.69 8.64
N ALA A 28 -8.69 31.20 9.88
CA ALA A 28 -9.17 30.44 11.04
C ALA A 28 -10.64 30.02 10.89
N GLU A 29 -11.52 30.94 10.43
CA GLU A 29 -12.92 30.62 10.15
C GLU A 29 -13.06 29.54 9.06
N LYS A 30 -12.29 29.66 7.97
CA LYS A 30 -12.28 28.67 6.88
C LYS A 30 -11.84 27.30 7.40
N MET A 31 -10.81 27.25 8.24
CA MET A 31 -10.32 26.00 8.84
C MET A 31 -11.33 25.42 9.84
N ALA A 32 -11.99 26.26 10.64
CA ALA A 32 -13.05 25.83 11.55
C ALA A 32 -14.23 25.19 10.79
N LYS A 33 -14.69 25.81 9.70
CA LYS A 33 -15.74 25.26 8.84
C LYS A 33 -15.32 23.92 8.22
N LYS A 34 -14.08 23.82 7.70
CA LYS A 34 -13.53 22.56 7.16
C LYS A 34 -13.46 21.47 8.24
N LYS A 35 -13.01 21.82 9.46
CA LYS A 35 -12.95 20.90 10.60
C LYS A 35 -14.33 20.39 10.97
N ALA A 36 -15.33 21.29 11.08
CA ALA A 36 -16.70 20.93 11.39
C ALA A 36 -17.32 19.99 10.33
N ALA A 37 -17.11 20.28 9.04
CA ALA A 37 -17.56 19.43 7.94
C ALA A 37 -16.89 18.05 7.99
N ARG A 38 -15.57 18.01 8.22
CA ARG A 38 -14.83 16.74 8.38
C ARG A 38 -15.32 15.92 9.57
N ASN A 39 -15.58 16.56 10.71
CA ASN A 39 -16.10 15.88 11.91
C ASN A 39 -17.46 15.24 11.64
N LYS A 40 -18.36 15.92 10.91
CA LYS A 40 -19.64 15.33 10.48
C LYS A 40 -19.42 14.06 9.63
N ILE A 41 -18.50 14.12 8.67
CA ILE A 41 -18.17 12.95 7.82
C ILE A 41 -17.56 11.83 8.70
N MET A 42 -16.64 12.17 9.60
CA MET A 42 -16.01 11.17 10.48
C MET A 42 -17.02 10.47 11.40
N ALA A 43 -18.02 11.20 11.91
CA ALA A 43 -19.08 10.63 12.74
C ALA A 43 -19.92 9.56 12.01
N THR A 44 -19.95 9.56 10.68
CA THR A 44 -20.63 8.51 9.88
C THR A 44 -19.79 7.25 9.66
N LYS A 45 -18.50 7.27 10.04
CA LYS A 45 -17.57 6.14 9.83
C LYS A 45 -17.58 5.24 11.07
N THR A 46 -18.44 4.23 11.06
CA THR A 46 -18.65 3.33 12.21
C THR A 46 -18.22 1.89 11.95
N LYS A 47 -17.91 1.54 10.69
CA LYS A 47 -17.49 0.18 10.35
C LYS A 47 -16.03 -0.06 10.73
N THR A 48 -15.78 -1.21 11.36
CA THR A 48 -14.45 -1.75 11.66
C THR A 48 -14.33 -3.14 11.04
N GLY A 49 -13.11 -3.62 10.85
CA GLY A 49 -12.83 -4.94 10.29
C GLY A 49 -11.59 -4.94 9.40
N GLY A 50 -11.18 -6.12 8.99
CA GLY A 50 -10.07 -6.32 8.08
C GLY A 50 -10.47 -6.01 6.63
N LEU A 51 -9.60 -5.32 5.93
CA LEU A 51 -9.81 -4.88 4.55
C LEU A 51 -9.11 -5.81 3.56
N LEU A 52 -9.70 -5.98 2.37
CA LEU A 52 -9.04 -6.50 1.18
C LEU A 52 -8.48 -5.29 0.39
N ILE A 53 -7.16 -5.23 0.28
CA ILE A 53 -6.44 -4.11 -0.31
C ILE A 53 -5.69 -4.60 -1.55
N VAL A 54 -5.83 -3.92 -2.67
CA VAL A 54 -5.16 -4.26 -3.93
C VAL A 54 -4.30 -3.09 -4.40
N ASN A 55 -2.99 -3.35 -4.54
CA ASN A 55 -2.05 -2.44 -5.18
C ASN A 55 -1.72 -2.94 -6.57
N THR A 56 -2.16 -2.25 -7.59
CA THR A 56 -2.01 -2.66 -9.00
C THR A 56 -1.40 -1.57 -9.88
N GLY A 57 -1.42 -1.75 -11.18
CA GLY A 57 -0.93 -0.79 -12.17
C GLY A 57 0.48 -1.08 -12.69
N LYS A 58 0.87 -0.34 -13.74
CA LYS A 58 2.15 -0.53 -14.45
C LYS A 58 3.32 0.20 -13.77
N GLY A 59 3.05 1.16 -12.87
CA GLY A 59 4.05 1.93 -12.13
C GLY A 59 4.74 1.13 -11.05
N LYS A 60 5.83 1.69 -10.52
CA LYS A 60 6.56 1.13 -9.36
C LYS A 60 5.88 1.53 -8.05
N GLY A 61 6.23 0.83 -6.96
CA GLY A 61 5.80 1.15 -5.61
C GLY A 61 4.70 0.25 -5.05
N LYS A 62 4.15 -0.72 -5.82
CA LYS A 62 3.10 -1.65 -5.35
C LYS A 62 3.53 -2.45 -4.13
N SER A 63 4.61 -3.21 -4.26
CA SER A 63 5.18 -3.99 -3.16
C SER A 63 5.74 -3.08 -2.07
N THR A 64 6.42 -1.97 -2.42
CA THR A 64 6.93 -0.99 -1.45
C THR A 64 5.82 -0.42 -0.57
N ALA A 65 4.66 -0.06 -1.14
CA ALA A 65 3.50 0.40 -0.38
C ALA A 65 2.93 -0.70 0.53
N ALA A 66 2.88 -1.94 0.03
CA ALA A 66 2.43 -3.10 0.80
C ALA A 66 3.37 -3.40 1.97
N PHE A 67 4.68 -3.45 1.75
CA PHE A 67 5.67 -3.62 2.81
C PHE A 67 5.66 -2.45 3.80
N GLY A 68 5.39 -1.22 3.35
CA GLY A 68 5.14 -0.08 4.24
C GLY A 68 3.95 -0.30 5.18
N MET A 69 2.87 -0.93 4.71
CA MET A 69 1.75 -1.34 5.57
C MET A 69 2.13 -2.46 6.54
N ILE A 70 2.94 -3.44 6.10
CA ILE A 70 3.51 -4.48 6.98
C ILE A 70 4.33 -3.84 8.11
N CYS A 71 5.27 -2.94 7.79
CA CYS A 71 6.05 -2.22 8.80
C CYS A 71 5.17 -1.46 9.79
N ARG A 72 4.11 -0.81 9.29
CA ARG A 72 3.13 -0.12 10.13
C ARG A 72 2.40 -1.10 11.05
N GLY A 73 1.96 -2.26 10.55
CA GLY A 73 1.32 -3.31 11.33
C GLY A 73 2.23 -3.82 12.45
N ILE A 74 3.50 -4.11 12.15
CA ILE A 74 4.51 -4.51 13.13
C ILE A 74 4.66 -3.45 14.23
N GLY A 75 4.74 -2.17 13.85
CA GLY A 75 4.81 -1.05 14.79
C GLY A 75 3.59 -0.93 15.71
N HIS A 76 2.46 -1.53 15.34
CA HIS A 76 1.25 -1.66 16.17
C HIS A 76 1.12 -3.02 16.86
N GLY A 77 2.18 -3.83 16.89
CA GLY A 77 2.18 -5.14 17.54
C GLY A 77 1.45 -6.24 16.79
N MET A 78 1.07 -6.02 15.51
CA MET A 78 0.40 -7.02 14.69
C MET A 78 1.35 -8.14 14.29
N ARG A 79 0.86 -9.37 14.23
CA ARG A 79 1.55 -10.47 13.56
C ARG A 79 1.12 -10.50 12.09
N VAL A 80 2.10 -10.57 11.20
CA VAL A 80 1.92 -10.46 9.75
C VAL A 80 2.50 -11.65 9.01
N GLY A 81 1.81 -12.10 7.98
CA GLY A 81 2.26 -13.12 7.06
C GLY A 81 2.56 -12.51 5.69
N VAL A 82 3.61 -12.96 5.04
CA VAL A 82 3.97 -12.58 3.68
C VAL A 82 4.15 -13.82 2.84
N VAL A 83 3.43 -13.89 1.72
CA VAL A 83 3.61 -14.94 0.70
C VAL A 83 3.98 -14.26 -0.60
N GLN A 84 5.17 -14.56 -1.10
CA GLN A 84 5.67 -14.06 -2.39
C GLN A 84 5.40 -15.14 -3.45
N PHE A 85 4.52 -14.82 -4.39
CA PHE A 85 4.09 -15.72 -5.48
C PHE A 85 5.11 -15.81 -6.61
N VAL A 86 5.92 -14.78 -6.77
CA VAL A 86 6.99 -14.72 -7.76
C VAL A 86 8.28 -14.31 -7.07
N LYS A 87 9.33 -15.10 -7.22
CA LYS A 87 10.65 -14.77 -6.68
C LYS A 87 11.41 -13.89 -7.69
N GLY A 88 11.86 -12.74 -7.24
CA GLY A 88 12.81 -11.92 -7.99
C GLY A 88 14.21 -12.55 -8.01
N LYS A 89 15.08 -12.08 -8.92
CA LYS A 89 16.49 -12.52 -9.00
C LYS A 89 17.33 -12.13 -7.77
N TRP A 90 16.89 -11.10 -7.05
CA TRP A 90 17.64 -10.54 -5.91
C TRP A 90 16.82 -10.67 -4.62
N GLU A 91 17.55 -10.84 -3.52
CA GLU A 91 16.95 -10.65 -2.20
C GLU A 91 16.59 -9.18 -2.02
N THR A 92 15.36 -8.94 -1.61
CA THR A 92 14.88 -7.57 -1.37
C THR A 92 15.36 -7.05 -0.02
N GLY A 93 15.66 -5.76 0.06
CA GLY A 93 16.04 -5.11 1.32
C GLY A 93 14.95 -5.21 2.38
N GLU A 94 13.68 -5.20 1.98
CA GLU A 94 12.53 -5.35 2.87
C GLU A 94 12.56 -6.68 3.63
N LYS A 95 12.94 -7.78 2.96
CA LYS A 95 13.05 -9.09 3.61
C LYS A 95 14.07 -9.05 4.73
N LYS A 96 15.27 -8.52 4.47
CA LYS A 96 16.34 -8.39 5.49
C LYS A 96 15.91 -7.58 6.71
N VAL A 97 15.17 -6.50 6.50
CA VAL A 97 14.63 -5.69 7.59
C VAL A 97 13.58 -6.45 8.40
N LEU A 98 12.70 -7.17 7.72
CA LEU A 98 11.61 -7.90 8.36
C LEU A 98 12.09 -9.13 9.14
N GLU A 99 13.20 -9.74 8.76
CA GLU A 99 13.86 -10.83 9.49
C GLU A 99 14.34 -10.43 10.91
N ALA A 100 14.44 -9.11 11.17
CA ALA A 100 14.70 -8.61 12.53
C ALA A 100 13.49 -8.73 13.49
N PHE A 101 12.30 -9.11 12.98
CA PHE A 101 11.06 -9.25 13.75
C PHE A 101 10.48 -10.68 13.67
N PRO A 102 11.22 -11.73 14.06
CA PRO A 102 10.84 -13.14 13.82
C PRO A 102 9.56 -13.54 14.55
N ASP A 103 9.24 -12.91 15.68
CA ASP A 103 8.02 -13.21 16.44
C ASP A 103 6.76 -12.62 15.80
N GLN A 104 6.92 -11.58 14.98
CA GLN A 104 5.80 -10.86 14.36
C GLN A 104 5.67 -11.13 12.86
N VAL A 105 6.73 -11.59 12.20
CA VAL A 105 6.74 -11.74 10.73
C VAL A 105 7.04 -13.17 10.34
N THR A 106 6.24 -13.70 9.41
CA THR A 106 6.53 -14.97 8.74
C THR A 106 6.52 -14.73 7.24
N ILE A 107 7.62 -15.04 6.54
CA ILE A 107 7.76 -14.85 5.10
C ILE A 107 7.94 -16.18 4.41
N HIS A 108 7.11 -16.47 3.41
CA HIS A 108 7.25 -17.60 2.50
C HIS A 108 7.48 -17.09 1.07
N THR A 109 8.60 -17.44 0.50
CA THR A 109 8.93 -17.20 -0.90
C THR A 109 8.76 -18.51 -1.66
N MET A 110 7.71 -18.64 -2.44
CA MET A 110 7.29 -19.89 -3.06
C MET A 110 7.58 -19.96 -4.56
N GLY A 111 7.72 -18.82 -5.22
CA GLY A 111 8.03 -18.75 -6.66
C GLY A 111 9.50 -19.10 -6.94
N GLU A 112 9.77 -19.81 -8.05
CA GLU A 112 11.14 -20.20 -8.46
C GLU A 112 11.76 -19.21 -9.48
N GLY A 113 11.10 -18.10 -9.75
CA GLY A 113 11.50 -17.08 -10.73
C GLY A 113 10.32 -16.55 -11.53
N PHE A 114 10.61 -15.81 -12.58
CA PHE A 114 9.58 -15.38 -13.53
C PHE A 114 9.31 -16.47 -14.55
N THR A 115 8.08 -16.56 -15.03
CA THR A 115 7.61 -17.55 -16.02
C THR A 115 8.44 -17.62 -17.29
N TRP A 116 9.07 -16.50 -17.69
CA TRP A 116 10.00 -16.47 -18.82
C TRP A 116 11.39 -17.05 -18.50
N ASP A 117 11.72 -17.26 -17.22
CA ASP A 117 12.96 -17.89 -16.80
C ASP A 117 12.79 -19.43 -16.66
N THR A 118 11.62 -19.91 -16.21
CA THR A 118 11.33 -21.33 -15.96
C THR A 118 10.97 -22.09 -17.24
N GLN A 119 10.22 -21.47 -18.14
CA GLN A 119 9.69 -22.06 -19.40
C GLN A 119 8.95 -23.39 -19.20
N ASP A 120 8.49 -23.68 -17.98
CA ASP A 120 7.76 -24.88 -17.57
C ASP A 120 6.44 -24.48 -16.88
N LEU A 121 5.35 -24.53 -17.66
CA LEU A 121 4.02 -24.14 -17.18
C LEU A 121 3.54 -24.99 -16.01
N SER A 122 3.81 -26.30 -16.02
CA SER A 122 3.34 -27.20 -14.98
C SER A 122 3.99 -26.90 -13.63
N ARG A 123 5.25 -26.53 -13.66
CA ARG A 123 6.04 -26.13 -12.49
C ARG A 123 5.58 -24.76 -11.95
N ASP A 124 5.28 -23.81 -12.85
CA ASP A 124 4.78 -22.49 -12.48
C ASP A 124 3.40 -22.58 -11.80
N VAL A 125 2.50 -23.41 -12.35
CA VAL A 125 1.17 -23.67 -11.77
C VAL A 125 1.31 -24.32 -10.40
N ALA A 126 2.13 -25.35 -10.26
CA ALA A 126 2.34 -26.04 -8.99
C ALA A 126 2.91 -25.08 -7.91
N ALA A 127 3.85 -24.20 -8.27
CA ALA A 127 4.39 -23.18 -7.39
C ALA A 127 3.32 -22.17 -6.94
N ALA A 128 2.45 -21.74 -7.88
CA ALA A 128 1.36 -20.83 -7.58
C ALA A 128 0.32 -21.48 -6.64
N GLU A 129 -0.03 -22.75 -6.86
CA GLU A 129 -0.94 -23.53 -5.99
C GLU A 129 -0.37 -23.74 -4.59
N ALA A 130 0.93 -24.04 -4.48
CA ALA A 130 1.63 -24.16 -3.20
C ALA A 130 1.62 -22.81 -2.44
N ALA A 131 1.92 -21.71 -3.13
CA ALA A 131 1.87 -20.36 -2.56
C ALA A 131 0.45 -20.01 -2.09
N TRP A 132 -0.57 -20.34 -2.89
CA TRP A 132 -1.96 -20.11 -2.55
C TRP A 132 -2.39 -20.94 -1.33
N THR A 133 -1.95 -22.18 -1.25
CA THR A 133 -2.21 -23.05 -0.08
C THR A 133 -1.59 -22.47 1.18
N GLN A 134 -0.37 -21.97 1.10
CA GLN A 134 0.29 -21.28 2.22
C GLN A 134 -0.46 -20.00 2.61
N ALA A 135 -0.89 -19.19 1.65
CA ALA A 135 -1.66 -17.99 1.89
C ALA A 135 -3.00 -18.30 2.60
N LYS A 136 -3.73 -19.33 2.15
CA LYS A 136 -4.95 -19.80 2.81
C LYS A 136 -4.70 -20.25 4.24
N SER A 137 -3.60 -20.98 4.49
CA SER A 137 -3.21 -21.41 5.84
C SER A 137 -3.01 -20.21 6.76
N MET A 138 -2.28 -19.18 6.31
CA MET A 138 -2.08 -17.96 7.08
C MET A 138 -3.37 -17.17 7.29
N MET A 139 -4.24 -17.08 6.28
CA MET A 139 -5.53 -16.40 6.40
C MET A 139 -6.44 -17.05 7.43
N ASN A 140 -6.38 -18.37 7.59
CA ASN A 140 -7.18 -19.13 8.54
C ASN A 140 -6.61 -19.13 9.96
N ASP A 141 -5.32 -18.88 10.12
CA ASP A 141 -4.65 -18.84 11.42
C ASP A 141 -4.98 -17.52 12.16
N PRO A 142 -5.68 -17.58 13.32
CA PRO A 142 -6.10 -16.40 14.07
C PRO A 142 -4.94 -15.56 14.62
N ARG A 143 -3.72 -16.08 14.61
CA ARG A 143 -2.54 -15.33 15.04
C ARG A 143 -2.17 -14.20 14.07
N TYR A 144 -2.50 -14.32 12.79
CA TYR A 144 -2.21 -13.27 11.81
C TYR A 144 -3.32 -12.21 11.77
N SER A 145 -2.93 -10.96 11.93
CA SER A 145 -3.80 -9.78 11.74
C SER A 145 -3.75 -9.25 10.31
N MET A 146 -2.68 -9.59 9.57
CA MET A 146 -2.46 -9.13 8.21
C MET A 146 -1.73 -10.19 7.39
N VAL A 147 -2.13 -10.38 6.13
CA VAL A 147 -1.47 -11.26 5.16
C VAL A 147 -1.21 -10.48 3.87
N LEU A 148 0.05 -10.43 3.45
CA LEU A 148 0.46 -9.88 2.16
C LEU A 148 0.65 -11.03 1.17
N MET A 149 0.00 -10.93 0.02
CA MET A 149 0.13 -11.79 -1.15
C MET A 149 0.86 -11.00 -2.24
N ASP A 150 2.19 -11.03 -2.18
CA ASP A 150 3.03 -10.25 -3.07
C ASP A 150 3.11 -10.90 -4.46
N GLU A 151 2.81 -10.11 -5.49
CA GLU A 151 2.71 -10.51 -6.90
C GLU A 151 1.63 -11.58 -7.21
N LEU A 152 0.58 -11.72 -6.39
CA LEU A 152 -0.56 -12.61 -6.70
C LEU A 152 -1.22 -12.24 -8.04
N ASN A 153 -1.30 -10.95 -8.39
CA ASN A 153 -1.88 -10.51 -9.66
C ASN A 153 -1.17 -11.09 -10.88
N ILE A 154 0.12 -11.43 -10.77
CA ILE A 154 0.88 -12.04 -11.87
C ILE A 154 0.35 -13.45 -12.16
N VAL A 155 0.20 -14.29 -11.14
CA VAL A 155 -0.28 -15.67 -11.31
C VAL A 155 -1.75 -15.72 -11.71
N LEU A 156 -2.55 -14.75 -11.26
CA LEU A 156 -3.94 -14.60 -11.72
C LEU A 156 -4.03 -14.16 -13.18
N ARG A 157 -3.15 -13.29 -13.62
CA ARG A 157 -3.07 -12.84 -15.01
C ARG A 157 -2.73 -13.97 -15.98
N TYR A 158 -1.90 -14.92 -15.55
CA TYR A 158 -1.51 -16.09 -16.36
C TYR A 158 -2.44 -17.29 -16.15
N ASP A 159 -3.55 -17.12 -15.41
CA ASP A 159 -4.54 -18.17 -15.13
C ASP A 159 -3.96 -19.41 -14.42
N TYR A 160 -2.86 -19.22 -13.63
CA TYR A 160 -2.28 -20.30 -12.82
C TYR A 160 -3.15 -20.66 -11.62
N LEU A 161 -4.04 -19.74 -11.21
CA LEU A 161 -5.07 -19.95 -10.19
C LEU A 161 -6.43 -19.53 -10.78
N GLN A 162 -7.48 -20.26 -10.42
CA GLN A 162 -8.85 -19.93 -10.82
C GLN A 162 -9.34 -18.71 -10.06
N ILE A 163 -9.64 -17.62 -10.78
CA ILE A 163 -10.02 -16.33 -10.20
C ILE A 163 -11.23 -16.44 -9.28
N ASP A 164 -12.26 -17.18 -9.67
CA ASP A 164 -13.50 -17.32 -8.90
C ASP A 164 -13.26 -17.96 -7.53
N GLU A 165 -12.38 -18.97 -7.46
CA GLU A 165 -11.99 -19.59 -6.19
C GLU A 165 -11.18 -18.65 -5.30
N VAL A 166 -10.29 -17.88 -5.89
CA VAL A 166 -9.51 -16.88 -5.18
C VAL A 166 -10.43 -15.80 -4.59
N ILE A 167 -11.33 -15.25 -5.40
CA ILE A 167 -12.30 -14.23 -4.96
C ILE A 167 -13.21 -14.78 -3.86
N LYS A 168 -13.75 -15.98 -4.03
CA LYS A 168 -14.58 -16.65 -3.01
C LYS A 168 -13.83 -16.76 -1.69
N THR A 169 -12.56 -17.17 -1.73
CA THR A 169 -11.73 -17.31 -0.53
C THR A 169 -11.44 -15.96 0.13
N LEU A 170 -11.08 -14.93 -0.67
CA LEU A 170 -10.79 -13.59 -0.17
C LEU A 170 -12.02 -12.92 0.45
N LYS A 171 -13.20 -13.08 -0.14
CA LYS A 171 -14.48 -12.58 0.43
C LYS A 171 -14.86 -13.27 1.74
N ASN A 172 -14.50 -14.54 1.91
CA ASN A 172 -14.76 -15.33 3.10
C ASN A 172 -13.62 -15.28 4.14
N LYS A 173 -12.65 -14.37 4.00
CA LYS A 173 -11.60 -14.18 5.00
C LYS A 173 -12.18 -13.87 6.38
N ARG A 174 -11.44 -14.15 7.44
CA ARG A 174 -11.82 -13.76 8.81
C ARG A 174 -12.11 -12.26 8.87
N HIS A 175 -13.14 -11.88 9.61
CA HIS A 175 -13.63 -10.50 9.69
C HIS A 175 -12.51 -9.49 10.04
N GLU A 176 -11.64 -9.84 10.99
CA GLU A 176 -10.57 -8.93 11.47
C GLU A 176 -9.30 -8.96 10.62
N LEU A 177 -9.18 -9.90 9.68
CA LEU A 177 -7.96 -10.07 8.90
C LEU A 177 -7.86 -9.03 7.78
N HIS A 178 -6.76 -8.30 7.74
CA HIS A 178 -6.38 -7.52 6.56
C HIS A 178 -5.66 -8.40 5.54
N VAL A 179 -6.03 -8.29 4.28
CA VAL A 179 -5.34 -8.95 3.17
C VAL A 179 -4.88 -7.89 2.18
N ILE A 180 -3.61 -7.95 1.80
CA ILE A 180 -3.00 -7.06 0.83
C ILE A 180 -2.56 -7.89 -0.37
N VAL A 181 -2.97 -7.50 -1.56
CA VAL A 181 -2.58 -8.13 -2.82
C VAL A 181 -1.79 -7.13 -3.65
N THR A 182 -0.68 -7.57 -4.22
CA THR A 182 0.09 -6.73 -5.14
C THR A 182 0.26 -7.39 -6.52
N GLY A 183 0.72 -6.60 -7.45
CA GLY A 183 1.10 -7.03 -8.80
C GLY A 183 0.44 -6.21 -9.89
N ARG A 184 1.00 -6.32 -11.09
CA ARG A 184 0.50 -5.61 -12.28
C ARG A 184 -0.78 -6.25 -12.80
N ASN A 185 -1.64 -5.42 -13.41
CA ASN A 185 -2.81 -5.85 -14.16
C ASN A 185 -3.73 -6.75 -13.33
N ALA A 186 -4.19 -6.27 -12.17
CA ALA A 186 -5.23 -6.94 -11.41
C ALA A 186 -6.46 -7.17 -12.32
N LYS A 187 -7.06 -8.36 -12.20
CA LYS A 187 -8.31 -8.68 -12.89
C LYS A 187 -9.47 -7.87 -12.29
N GLU A 188 -10.45 -7.54 -13.13
CA GLU A 188 -11.59 -6.72 -12.73
C GLU A 188 -12.35 -7.33 -11.56
N GLU A 189 -12.51 -8.65 -11.54
CA GLU A 189 -13.18 -9.40 -10.46
C GLU A 189 -12.50 -9.17 -9.10
N LEU A 190 -11.16 -9.03 -9.10
CA LEU A 190 -10.42 -8.74 -7.87
C LEU A 190 -10.56 -7.26 -7.47
N ILE A 191 -10.59 -6.36 -8.43
CA ILE A 191 -10.80 -4.92 -8.22
C ILE A 191 -12.19 -4.70 -7.61
N GLU A 192 -13.24 -5.32 -8.16
CA GLU A 192 -14.62 -5.23 -7.64
C GLU A 192 -14.78 -5.85 -6.26
N ALA A 193 -14.02 -6.90 -5.95
CA ALA A 193 -14.08 -7.57 -4.65
C ALA A 193 -13.36 -6.81 -3.53
N ALA A 194 -12.44 -5.89 -3.86
CA ALA A 194 -11.57 -5.21 -2.91
C ALA A 194 -12.27 -4.04 -2.21
N ASP A 195 -11.89 -3.81 -0.94
CA ASP A 195 -12.33 -2.64 -0.16
C ASP A 195 -11.51 -1.38 -0.48
N LEU A 196 -10.26 -1.56 -0.92
CA LEU A 196 -9.34 -0.48 -1.31
C LEU A 196 -8.50 -0.91 -2.49
N VAL A 197 -8.54 -0.13 -3.55
CA VAL A 197 -7.70 -0.33 -4.74
C VAL A 197 -6.87 0.92 -4.99
N THR A 198 -5.58 0.71 -5.23
CA THR A 198 -4.67 1.77 -5.66
C THR A 198 -3.97 1.35 -6.95
N GLU A 199 -4.14 2.14 -8.00
CA GLU A 199 -3.42 1.95 -9.26
C GLU A 199 -2.19 2.87 -9.32
N MET A 200 -1.00 2.28 -9.46
CA MET A 200 0.26 3.00 -9.63
C MET A 200 0.56 3.18 -11.11
N THR A 201 0.42 4.41 -11.58
CA THR A 201 0.65 4.77 -12.98
C THR A 201 2.13 5.04 -13.24
N MET A 202 2.65 4.52 -14.36
CA MET A 202 4.02 4.78 -14.80
C MET A 202 4.10 6.06 -15.64
N ILE A 203 4.45 7.17 -15.01
CA ILE A 203 4.68 8.44 -15.70
C ILE A 203 6.07 8.46 -16.35
N LYS A 204 7.10 8.03 -15.60
CA LYS A 204 8.51 7.99 -16.04
C LYS A 204 9.21 6.79 -15.40
N HIS A 205 10.15 6.18 -16.11
CA HIS A 205 10.88 5.02 -15.58
C HIS A 205 12.37 5.10 -15.96
N PRO A 206 13.29 4.94 -15.00
CA PRO A 206 14.73 5.07 -15.24
C PRO A 206 15.27 4.04 -16.22
N PHE A 207 14.71 2.86 -16.28
CA PHE A 207 15.10 1.82 -17.25
C PHE A 207 15.07 2.31 -18.69
N ARG A 208 14.08 3.14 -19.06
CA ARG A 208 13.98 3.71 -20.41
C ARG A 208 15.11 4.71 -20.71
N SER A 209 15.76 5.23 -19.68
CA SER A 209 16.92 6.12 -19.77
C SER A 209 18.24 5.38 -19.55
N GLY A 210 18.24 4.03 -19.62
CA GLY A 210 19.45 3.21 -19.55
C GLY A 210 19.98 2.92 -18.13
N PHE A 211 19.23 3.28 -17.07
CA PHE A 211 19.65 2.94 -15.70
C PHE A 211 19.42 1.45 -15.42
N LYS A 212 20.43 0.79 -14.85
CA LYS A 212 20.30 -0.56 -14.32
C LYS A 212 19.53 -0.55 -13.00
N ALA A 213 19.01 -1.71 -12.58
CA ALA A 213 18.45 -1.89 -11.25
C ALA A 213 19.51 -1.61 -10.17
N GLN A 214 19.10 -0.94 -9.08
CA GLN A 214 19.99 -0.48 -8.02
C GLN A 214 19.48 -0.94 -6.66
N ALA A 215 20.43 -1.35 -5.79
CA ALA A 215 20.14 -1.66 -4.39
C ALA A 215 19.52 -0.45 -3.68
N GLY A 216 18.51 -0.71 -2.84
CA GLY A 216 17.79 0.33 -2.11
C GLY A 216 16.73 1.07 -2.94
N ILE A 217 16.68 0.85 -4.28
CA ILE A 217 15.66 1.42 -5.17
C ILE A 217 14.80 0.32 -5.81
N GLU A 218 15.46 -0.75 -6.31
CA GLU A 218 14.79 -1.85 -7.01
C GLU A 218 14.73 -3.13 -6.15
N PHE A 219 15.71 -3.31 -5.27
CA PHE A 219 15.84 -4.49 -4.40
C PHE A 219 16.59 -4.17 -3.11
#